data_209d0dcc96b9d7118610c163b6411bbd
#
_entry.id   209d0dcc96b9d7118610c163b6411bbd
#
_cell.length_a   1.000
_cell.length_b   1.000
_cell.length_c   1.000
_cell.angle_alpha   90.00
_cell.angle_beta   90.00
_cell.angle_gamma   90.00
#
_symmetry.space_group_name_H-M   'P 1'
#
loop_
_entity.id
_entity.type
_entity.pdbx_description
1 polymer ?
#
loop_
_entity_poly.entity_id
_entity_poly.type
_entity_poly.pdbx_seq_one_letter_code
_entity_poly.pdbx_strand_id
1 'polypeptide(L)'
;MITFLNKSNITPTIEKDAARLFSLLSRRYQQPLSNLFNDEAQAPYVVGYIEDGRLHGMASMAIYRVISGYKGWIEDVVVDEFARGKKIGTQLIQQLITKGKELGLGEILLFTSPTNEVAIKLYENEGFKRKGAEVYVNALKQMYPPES
;
A
#
# COMPACT_ATOMS: atom_id res chain seq x y z
N MET A 1 7.92 6.56 13.06
CA MET A 1 7.36 7.80 12.48
C MET A 1 6.74 7.52 11.11
N ILE A 2 5.52 7.94 10.93
CA ILE A 2 4.81 7.80 9.64
C ILE A 2 5.24 8.92 8.71
N THR A 3 5.64 8.59 7.48
CA THR A 3 6.04 9.58 6.49
C THR A 3 5.74 9.10 5.08
N PHE A 4 5.49 10.02 4.16
CA PHE A 4 5.39 9.69 2.75
C PHE A 4 6.78 9.51 2.15
N LEU A 5 6.96 8.45 1.38
CA LEU A 5 8.22 8.14 0.70
C LEU A 5 8.28 8.88 -0.64
N ASN A 6 9.48 9.31 -1.00
CA ASN A 6 9.76 9.97 -2.27
C ASN A 6 11.24 9.75 -2.64
N LYS A 7 11.66 10.25 -3.79
CA LYS A 7 13.05 10.06 -4.24
C LYS A 7 14.10 10.56 -3.25
N SER A 8 13.78 11.59 -2.46
CA SER A 8 14.77 12.22 -1.59
C SER A 8 14.97 11.50 -0.26
N ASN A 9 14.01 10.66 0.17
CA ASN A 9 14.10 9.99 1.48
C ASN A 9 14.22 8.46 1.40
N ILE A 10 14.24 7.88 0.21
CA ILE A 10 14.45 6.44 0.03
C ILE A 10 15.95 6.15 0.03
N THR A 11 16.43 5.57 1.13
CA THR A 11 17.83 5.15 1.26
C THR A 11 18.00 3.71 0.74
N PRO A 12 19.24 3.26 0.47
CA PRO A 12 19.47 1.85 0.13
C PRO A 12 18.95 0.87 1.19
N THR A 13 19.00 1.25 2.48
CA THR A 13 18.46 0.43 3.57
C THR A 13 16.94 0.33 3.47
N ILE A 14 16.25 1.43 3.21
CA ILE A 14 14.80 1.46 3.02
C ILE A 14 14.39 0.62 1.81
N GLU A 15 15.14 0.68 0.70
CA GLU A 15 14.88 -0.17 -0.47
C GLU A 15 14.96 -1.66 -0.11
N LYS A 16 15.97 -2.06 0.67
CA LYS A 16 16.12 -3.45 1.11
C LYS A 16 14.99 -3.86 2.05
N ASP A 17 14.62 -3.00 2.96
CA ASP A 17 13.49 -3.26 3.88
C ASP A 17 12.19 -3.40 3.11
N ALA A 18 11.95 -2.56 2.11
CA ALA A 18 10.76 -2.66 1.27
C ALA A 18 10.70 -4.00 0.53
N ALA A 19 11.82 -4.45 -0.01
CA ALA A 19 11.90 -5.75 -0.67
C ALA A 19 11.58 -6.88 0.30
N ARG A 20 12.12 -6.83 1.50
CA ARG A 20 11.85 -7.80 2.56
C ARG A 20 10.37 -7.81 2.94
N LEU A 21 9.79 -6.64 3.17
CA LEU A 21 8.37 -6.50 3.51
C LEU A 21 7.48 -7.03 2.40
N PHE A 22 7.78 -6.67 1.14
CA PHE A 22 7.01 -7.14 0.00
C PHE A 22 7.04 -8.67 -0.10
N SER A 23 8.17 -9.31 0.20
CA SER A 23 8.28 -10.77 0.17
C SER A 23 7.40 -11.46 1.21
N LEU A 24 7.05 -10.77 2.31
CA LEU A 24 6.09 -11.26 3.29
C LEU A 24 4.65 -11.18 2.77
N LEU A 25 4.39 -10.28 1.85
CA LEU A 25 3.06 -10.00 1.33
C LEU A 25 2.73 -10.82 0.09
N SER A 26 3.70 -10.99 -0.82
CA SER A 26 3.42 -11.53 -2.15
C SER A 26 4.64 -12.21 -2.76
N ARG A 27 4.39 -13.17 -3.65
CA ARG A 27 5.41 -13.81 -4.47
C ARG A 27 5.53 -13.17 -5.87
N ARG A 28 4.80 -12.09 -6.11
CA ARG A 28 4.84 -11.37 -7.39
C ARG A 28 6.18 -10.69 -7.60
N TYR A 29 6.49 -10.36 -8.85
CA TYR A 29 7.61 -9.50 -9.16
C TYR A 29 7.41 -8.15 -8.48
N GLN A 30 8.49 -7.63 -7.90
CA GLN A 30 8.47 -6.36 -7.20
C GLN A 30 9.16 -5.28 -8.04
N GLN A 31 8.54 -4.10 -8.07
CA GLN A 31 9.20 -2.90 -8.56
C GLN A 31 10.01 -2.28 -7.41
N PRO A 32 11.27 -1.88 -7.62
CA PRO A 32 11.97 -1.07 -6.62
C PRO A 32 11.19 0.20 -6.32
N LEU A 33 11.17 0.61 -5.06
CA LEU A 33 10.43 1.81 -4.64
C LEU A 33 10.82 3.05 -5.47
N SER A 34 12.11 3.22 -5.72
CA SER A 34 12.61 4.38 -6.47
C SER A 34 12.02 4.47 -7.89
N ASN A 35 11.72 3.31 -8.52
CA ASN A 35 11.12 3.29 -9.85
C ASN A 35 9.70 3.89 -9.86
N LEU A 36 8.97 3.79 -8.76
CA LEU A 36 7.61 4.33 -8.67
C LEU A 36 7.57 5.84 -8.84
N PHE A 37 8.66 6.52 -8.53
CA PHE A 37 8.75 7.97 -8.54
C PHE A 37 9.49 8.53 -9.77
N ASN A 38 9.80 7.69 -10.75
CA ASN A 38 10.44 8.13 -11.99
C ASN A 38 9.54 9.06 -12.82
N ASP A 39 8.23 8.81 -12.77
CA ASP A 39 7.21 9.69 -13.33
C ASP A 39 6.35 10.21 -12.18
N GLU A 40 6.66 11.41 -11.70
CA GLU A 40 5.98 12.01 -10.55
C GLU A 40 4.47 12.21 -10.79
N ALA A 41 4.08 12.44 -12.04
CA ALA A 41 2.67 12.66 -12.38
C ALA A 41 1.82 11.39 -12.19
N GLN A 42 2.45 10.22 -12.28
CA GLN A 42 1.75 8.93 -12.14
C GLN A 42 2.17 8.16 -10.88
N ALA A 43 3.05 8.72 -10.07
CA ALA A 43 3.51 8.04 -8.87
C ALA A 43 2.37 7.85 -7.87
N PRO A 44 2.27 6.67 -7.25
CA PRO A 44 1.34 6.47 -6.14
C PRO A 44 1.83 7.23 -4.90
N TYR A 45 0.93 7.42 -3.95
CA TYR A 45 1.33 7.84 -2.62
C TYR A 45 1.78 6.60 -1.85
N VAL A 46 3.02 6.59 -1.41
CA VAL A 46 3.57 5.49 -0.61
C VAL A 46 3.87 6.04 0.78
N VAL A 47 3.23 5.47 1.77
CA VAL A 47 3.46 5.84 3.17
C VAL A 47 4.27 4.74 3.85
N GLY A 48 5.23 5.13 4.67
CA GLY A 48 6.07 4.20 5.41
C GLY A 48 6.11 4.53 6.89
N TYR A 49 6.29 3.51 7.71
CA TYR A 49 6.63 3.67 9.11
C TYR A 49 8.13 3.45 9.25
N ILE A 50 8.85 4.51 9.59
CA ILE A 50 10.31 4.49 9.70
C ILE A 50 10.71 4.79 11.14
N GLU A 51 11.60 3.97 11.66
CA GLU A 51 12.18 4.14 12.99
C GLU A 51 13.67 3.76 12.92
N ASP A 52 14.52 4.65 13.39
CA ASP A 52 15.98 4.48 13.35
C ASP A 52 16.51 4.15 11.94
N GLY A 53 15.96 4.81 10.93
CA GLY A 53 16.37 4.62 9.53
C GLY A 53 15.88 3.33 8.89
N ARG A 54 15.06 2.55 9.59
CA ARG A 54 14.55 1.25 9.11
C ARG A 54 13.04 1.35 8.81
N LEU A 55 12.65 0.72 7.73
CA LEU A 55 11.24 0.67 7.32
C LEU A 55 10.58 -0.58 7.91
N HIS A 56 9.57 -0.38 8.75
CA HIS A 56 8.87 -1.45 9.45
C HIS A 56 7.45 -1.70 8.94
N GLY A 57 6.96 -0.85 8.08
CA GLY A 57 5.66 -1.02 7.46
C GLY A 57 5.50 -0.06 6.30
N MET A 58 4.65 -0.42 5.35
CA MET A 58 4.37 0.42 4.19
C MET A 58 2.98 0.13 3.65
N ALA A 59 2.45 1.10 2.92
CA ALA A 59 1.21 0.97 2.18
C ALA A 59 1.24 1.96 1.02
N SER A 60 0.56 1.65 -0.06
CA SER A 60 0.49 2.55 -1.21
C SER A 60 -0.95 2.84 -1.60
N MET A 61 -1.16 3.99 -2.25
CA MET A 61 -2.45 4.37 -2.80
C MET A 61 -2.25 4.96 -4.19
N ALA A 62 -2.77 4.27 -5.19
CA ALA A 62 -2.84 4.79 -6.54
C ALA A 62 -4.02 5.75 -6.66
N ILE A 63 -3.85 6.83 -7.41
CA ILE A 63 -4.90 7.81 -7.66
C ILE A 63 -5.33 7.70 -9.12
N TYR A 64 -6.62 7.68 -9.36
CA TYR A 64 -7.12 7.56 -10.72
C TYR A 64 -8.42 8.35 -10.90
N ARG A 65 -8.67 8.75 -12.15
CA ARG A 65 -9.87 9.47 -12.56
C ARG A 65 -10.64 8.62 -13.54
N VAL A 66 -11.94 8.49 -13.29
CA VAL A 66 -12.86 7.76 -14.14
C VAL A 66 -14.15 8.56 -14.25
N ILE A 67 -15.07 8.14 -15.11
CA ILE A 67 -16.34 8.86 -15.32
C ILE A 67 -17.08 9.05 -13.99
N SER A 68 -17.05 8.05 -13.11
CA SER A 68 -17.76 8.09 -11.83
C SER A 68 -17.02 8.90 -10.75
N GLY A 69 -15.83 9.42 -11.02
CA GLY A 69 -15.15 10.30 -10.08
C GLY A 69 -13.65 10.15 -9.99
N TYR A 70 -13.10 10.85 -9.01
CA TYR A 70 -11.70 10.88 -8.66
C TYR A 70 -11.51 9.99 -7.44
N LYS A 71 -10.70 8.95 -7.56
CA LYS A 71 -10.67 7.86 -6.59
C LYS A 71 -9.25 7.43 -6.23
N GLY A 72 -9.12 6.74 -5.10
CA GLY A 72 -7.88 6.08 -4.68
C GLY A 72 -8.08 4.58 -4.56
N TRP A 73 -6.97 3.83 -4.76
CA TRP A 73 -6.94 2.39 -4.58
C TRP A 73 -5.73 2.04 -3.73
N ILE A 74 -5.98 1.48 -2.56
CA ILE A 74 -4.90 1.09 -1.63
C ILE A 74 -4.41 -0.31 -1.98
N GLU A 75 -3.08 -0.46 -2.05
CA GLU A 75 -2.43 -1.72 -2.32
C GLU A 75 -1.16 -1.89 -1.48
N ASP A 76 -0.69 -3.13 -1.40
CA ASP A 76 0.60 -3.51 -0.83
C ASP A 76 0.77 -3.03 0.60
N VAL A 77 -0.26 -3.25 1.42
CA VAL A 77 -0.22 -2.95 2.85
C VAL A 77 0.51 -4.08 3.58
N VAL A 78 1.62 -3.78 4.19
CA VAL A 78 2.41 -4.78 4.93
C VAL A 78 3.10 -4.15 6.13
N VAL A 79 3.11 -4.87 7.24
CA VAL A 79 3.77 -4.47 8.49
C VAL A 79 4.67 -5.60 8.94
N ASP A 80 5.88 -5.23 9.36
CA ASP A 80 6.86 -6.16 9.90
C ASP A 80 6.30 -6.87 11.15
N GLU A 81 6.54 -8.17 11.26
CA GLU A 81 6.10 -8.94 12.41
C GLU A 81 6.59 -8.37 13.73
N PHE A 82 7.82 -7.89 13.77
CA PHE A 82 8.41 -7.30 14.97
C PHE A 82 7.72 -6.00 15.40
N ALA A 83 7.02 -5.37 14.50
CA ALA A 83 6.35 -4.10 14.75
C ALA A 83 4.84 -4.26 14.99
N ARG A 84 4.34 -5.49 14.96
CA ARG A 84 2.92 -5.76 15.23
C ARG A 84 2.58 -5.43 16.67
N GLY A 85 1.35 -5.01 16.90
CA GLY A 85 0.89 -4.59 18.22
C GLY A 85 1.09 -3.10 18.50
N LYS A 86 1.77 -2.37 17.63
CA LYS A 86 1.97 -0.92 17.74
C LYS A 86 0.98 -0.12 16.90
N LYS A 87 -0.03 -0.77 16.34
CA LYS A 87 -1.05 -0.16 15.47
C LYS A 87 -0.44 0.55 14.24
N ILE A 88 0.67 0.04 13.72
CA ILE A 88 1.34 0.62 12.57
C ILE A 88 0.44 0.54 11.33
N GLY A 89 -0.19 -0.62 11.09
CA GLY A 89 -1.11 -0.76 9.96
C GLY A 89 -2.24 0.26 10.00
N THR A 90 -2.82 0.48 11.17
CA THR A 90 -3.85 1.50 11.38
C THR A 90 -3.33 2.89 11.05
N GLN A 91 -2.14 3.23 11.52
CA GLN A 91 -1.53 4.54 11.26
C GLN A 91 -1.26 4.75 9.77
N LEU A 92 -0.78 3.72 9.06
CA LEU A 92 -0.55 3.79 7.62
C LEU A 92 -1.86 4.08 6.87
N ILE A 93 -2.91 3.33 7.18
CA ILE A 93 -4.22 3.48 6.54
C ILE A 93 -4.83 4.84 6.86
N GLN A 94 -4.75 5.29 8.10
CA GLN A 94 -5.25 6.62 8.50
C GLN A 94 -4.55 7.73 7.71
N GLN A 95 -3.25 7.61 7.50
CA GLN A 95 -2.49 8.61 6.75
C GLN A 95 -2.94 8.66 5.28
N LEU A 96 -3.19 7.50 4.67
CA LEU A 96 -3.71 7.45 3.30
C LEU A 96 -5.13 8.02 3.20
N ILE A 97 -5.98 7.74 4.17
CA ILE A 97 -7.33 8.31 4.21
C ILE A 97 -7.25 9.84 4.32
N THR A 98 -6.39 10.36 5.18
CA THR A 98 -6.17 11.79 5.32
C THR A 98 -5.73 12.41 4.00
N LYS A 99 -4.79 11.77 3.31
CA LYS A 99 -4.33 12.22 1.99
C LYS A 99 -5.49 12.22 0.99
N GLY A 100 -6.31 11.18 1.00
CA GLY A 100 -7.48 11.11 0.13
C GLY A 100 -8.44 12.29 0.35
N LYS A 101 -8.67 12.65 1.60
CA LYS A 101 -9.52 13.82 1.94
C LYS A 101 -8.89 15.11 1.44
N GLU A 102 -7.60 15.28 1.63
CA GLU A 102 -6.88 16.47 1.14
C GLU A 102 -6.97 16.60 -0.38
N LEU A 103 -6.89 15.49 -1.10
CA LEU A 103 -6.98 15.47 -2.57
C LEU A 103 -8.41 15.59 -3.10
N GLY A 104 -9.41 15.51 -2.24
CA GLY A 104 -10.80 15.56 -2.66
C GLY A 104 -11.30 14.31 -3.33
N LEU A 105 -10.75 13.13 -2.97
CA LEU A 105 -11.20 11.87 -3.53
C LEU A 105 -12.64 11.58 -3.11
N GLY A 106 -13.43 11.02 -4.04
CA GLY A 106 -14.80 10.63 -3.75
C GLY A 106 -14.90 9.36 -2.94
N GLU A 107 -13.96 8.42 -3.18
CA GLU A 107 -13.88 7.19 -2.41
C GLU A 107 -12.49 6.57 -2.52
N ILE A 108 -12.18 5.71 -1.56
CA ILE A 108 -10.96 4.91 -1.56
C ILE A 108 -11.38 3.44 -1.52
N LEU A 109 -10.82 2.65 -2.43
CA LEU A 109 -11.09 1.23 -2.53
C LEU A 109 -9.85 0.43 -2.11
N LEU A 110 -10.10 -0.77 -1.66
CA LEU A 110 -9.06 -1.79 -1.48
C LEU A 110 -9.73 -3.15 -1.61
N PHE A 111 -8.93 -4.19 -1.84
CA PHE A 111 -9.43 -5.54 -1.71
C PHE A 111 -8.54 -6.34 -0.77
N THR A 112 -9.14 -7.29 -0.10
CA THR A 112 -8.44 -8.21 0.82
C THR A 112 -9.10 -9.58 0.72
N SER A 113 -8.36 -10.61 1.12
CA SER A 113 -8.92 -11.94 1.17
C SER A 113 -10.08 -12.00 2.17
N PRO A 114 -11.21 -12.65 1.83
CA PRO A 114 -12.33 -12.78 2.76
C PRO A 114 -12.00 -13.60 4.01
N THR A 115 -10.85 -14.29 4.03
CA THR A 115 -10.39 -15.06 5.18
C THR A 115 -9.38 -14.30 6.06
N ASN A 116 -8.93 -13.12 5.63
CA ASN A 116 -7.98 -12.32 6.41
C ASN A 116 -8.73 -11.47 7.45
N GLU A 117 -9.08 -12.10 8.56
CA GLU A 117 -9.87 -11.47 9.61
C GLU A 117 -9.20 -10.24 10.23
N VAL A 118 -7.88 -10.29 10.40
CA VAL A 118 -7.10 -9.19 10.99
C VAL A 118 -7.19 -7.95 10.10
N ALA A 119 -6.97 -8.11 8.80
CA ALA A 119 -7.05 -7.01 7.84
C ALA A 119 -8.48 -6.46 7.74
N ILE A 120 -9.47 -7.34 7.65
CA ILE A 120 -10.89 -6.94 7.57
C ILE A 120 -11.25 -6.08 8.77
N LYS A 121 -10.89 -6.51 9.97
CA LYS A 121 -11.19 -5.77 11.19
C LYS A 121 -10.51 -4.39 11.18
N LEU A 122 -9.25 -4.33 10.76
CA LEU A 122 -8.53 -3.08 10.65
C LEU A 122 -9.26 -2.11 9.71
N TYR A 123 -9.62 -2.58 8.52
CA TYR A 123 -10.28 -1.73 7.53
C TYR A 123 -11.67 -1.30 7.96
N GLU A 124 -12.45 -2.19 8.57
CA GLU A 124 -13.78 -1.85 9.08
C GLU A 124 -13.69 -0.81 10.20
N ASN A 125 -12.70 -0.93 11.08
CA ASN A 125 -12.47 0.05 12.14
C ASN A 125 -12.11 1.44 11.58
N GLU A 126 -11.55 1.49 10.38
CA GLU A 126 -11.17 2.74 9.71
C GLU A 126 -12.24 3.24 8.74
N GLY A 127 -13.43 2.68 8.78
CA GLY A 127 -14.58 3.18 8.03
C GLY A 127 -14.81 2.52 6.69
N PHE A 128 -14.01 1.52 6.32
CA PHE A 128 -14.25 0.76 5.10
C PHE A 128 -15.41 -0.20 5.30
N LYS A 129 -16.22 -0.34 4.27
CA LYS A 129 -17.36 -1.27 4.26
C LYS A 129 -17.23 -2.23 3.10
N ARG A 130 -17.59 -3.47 3.31
CA ARG A 130 -17.59 -4.45 2.24
C ARG A 130 -18.54 -4.01 1.13
N LYS A 131 -18.02 -3.99 -0.10
CA LYS A 131 -18.79 -3.74 -1.30
C LYS A 131 -19.08 -5.08 -1.96
N GLY A 132 -20.32 -5.36 -2.29
CA GLY A 132 -20.73 -6.64 -2.86
C GLY A 132 -20.39 -6.77 -4.35
N ALA A 133 -19.12 -6.55 -4.69
CA ALA A 133 -18.64 -6.61 -6.07
C ALA A 133 -17.52 -7.63 -6.20
N GLU A 134 -17.47 -8.32 -7.33
CA GLU A 134 -16.43 -9.30 -7.62
C GLU A 134 -15.26 -8.64 -8.34
N VAL A 135 -14.04 -9.16 -8.08
CA VAL A 135 -12.84 -8.72 -8.76
C VAL A 135 -12.50 -9.72 -9.87
N TYR A 136 -12.33 -9.22 -11.10
CA TYR A 136 -11.90 -10.03 -12.22
C TYR A 136 -10.53 -9.56 -12.68
N VAL A 137 -9.65 -10.51 -13.02
CA VAL A 137 -8.30 -10.22 -13.48
C VAL A 137 -8.07 -10.84 -14.86
N ASN A 138 -7.59 -10.05 -15.80
CA ASN A 138 -7.03 -10.56 -17.04
C ASN A 138 -5.53 -10.30 -17.00
N ALA A 139 -4.75 -11.32 -16.67
CA ALA A 139 -3.30 -11.19 -16.53
C ALA A 139 -2.65 -11.07 -17.91
N LEU A 140 -2.14 -9.88 -18.22
CA LEU A 140 -1.53 -9.58 -19.53
C LEU A 140 -0.04 -9.89 -19.57
N LYS A 141 0.59 -10.04 -18.40
CA LYS A 141 2.01 -10.40 -18.25
C LYS A 141 2.14 -11.40 -17.12
N GLN A 142 3.23 -12.15 -17.14
CA GLN A 142 3.54 -13.02 -16.01
C GLN A 142 3.87 -12.16 -14.79
N MET A 143 3.10 -12.34 -13.72
CA MET A 143 3.21 -11.55 -12.49
C MET A 143 4.05 -12.23 -11.41
N TYR A 144 4.37 -13.51 -11.60
CA TYR A 144 5.12 -14.30 -10.64
C TYR A 144 6.38 -14.85 -11.28
N PRO A 145 7.51 -14.92 -10.54
CA PRO A 145 8.68 -15.61 -11.06
C PRO A 145 8.38 -17.09 -11.27
N PRO A 146 9.04 -17.74 -12.24
CA PRO A 146 8.85 -19.18 -12.45
C PRO A 146 9.28 -19.95 -11.20
N GLU A 147 8.56 -21.03 -10.91
CA GLU A 147 8.94 -21.92 -9.81
C GLU A 147 10.25 -22.63 -10.18
N SER A 148 11.19 -22.64 -9.24
CA SER A 148 12.48 -23.31 -9.39
C SER A 148 12.42 -24.77 -8.97
#